data_2d7624db0a0ef191e6df5bf67af61340
#
_entry.id   2d7624db0a0ef191e6df5bf67af61340
#
_cell.length_a   1.000
_cell.length_b   1.000
_cell.length_c   1.000
_cell.angle_alpha   90.00
_cell.angle_beta   90.00
_cell.angle_gamma   90.00
#
_symmetry.space_group_name_H-M   'P 1'
#
loop_
_entity.id
_entity.type
_entity.pdbx_description
1 polymer ?
#
loop_
_entity_poly.entity_id
_entity_poly.type
_entity_poly.pdbx_seq_one_letter_code
_entity_poly.pdbx_strand_id
1 'polypeptide(L)'
;MKNKLKKNLLWILLLVTISAITIKIITSCSKGFSWGRFLCFLKNSDPLWMILAAGCAFGFIYFEGLGLQCTCRFFGHGFSAGKSIIFSASDIFFSAITPSATGGQPAALILMMKSGIPAAVSAIALLLNLVMYTVAILLISAVCCLVHPGILLRMSLAPKLFIAFGVIVQLAFIALFLMCIFNDRLILSVCRWGLKLMCRLHIYKDYDVQYEKLLEMIKQYKKCGELLRRETGLLIKIFLCNLAQRLSVILVSVCVFLAVGGKAGDAFKAFSVQAFAVLGSNAIPVPGAVGVADYILLSGFKQLVRDPVSIELLSRGVSFYATILLCGILLLCVLIKMKTVKRHDL
;
A
#
# COMPACT_ATOMS: atom_id res chain seq x y z
N MET A 1 -2.51 -1.32 -27.83
CA MET A 1 -1.46 -0.74 -26.97
C MET A 1 -1.63 0.75 -26.69
N LYS A 2 -1.88 1.61 -27.69
CA LYS A 2 -2.03 3.08 -27.49
C LYS A 2 -3.10 3.51 -26.48
N ASN A 3 -4.26 2.84 -26.42
CA ASN A 3 -5.36 3.18 -25.49
C ASN A 3 -5.03 2.83 -24.01
N LYS A 4 -4.28 1.75 -23.74
CA LYS A 4 -3.83 1.43 -22.37
C LYS A 4 -2.79 2.43 -21.86
N LEU A 5 -1.89 2.89 -22.75
CA LEU A 5 -0.90 3.91 -22.40
C LEU A 5 -1.56 5.24 -22.07
N LYS A 6 -2.55 5.68 -22.88
CA LYS A 6 -3.33 6.91 -22.64
C LYS A 6 -4.10 6.83 -21.31
N LYS A 7 -4.70 5.69 -20.98
CA LYS A 7 -5.43 5.51 -19.72
C LYS A 7 -4.51 5.57 -18.50
N ASN A 8 -3.33 4.94 -18.57
CA ASN A 8 -2.35 5.01 -17.48
C ASN A 8 -1.76 6.42 -17.32
N LEU A 9 -1.51 7.13 -18.43
CA LEU A 9 -1.08 8.52 -18.40
C LEU A 9 -2.13 9.42 -17.76
N LEU A 10 -3.41 9.18 -18.03
CA LEU A 10 -4.52 9.91 -17.41
C LEU A 10 -4.54 9.73 -15.89
N TRP A 11 -4.32 8.52 -15.38
CA TRP A 11 -4.27 8.26 -13.94
C TRP A 11 -3.06 8.90 -13.26
N ILE A 12 -1.91 8.87 -13.91
CA ILE A 12 -0.71 9.58 -13.42
C ILE A 12 -0.97 11.09 -13.40
N LEU A 13 -1.54 11.64 -14.46
CA LEU A 13 -1.91 13.06 -14.53
C LEU A 13 -2.91 13.42 -13.43
N LEU A 14 -3.93 12.59 -13.22
CA LEU A 14 -4.91 12.76 -12.15
C LEU A 14 -4.25 12.78 -10.77
N LEU A 15 -3.36 11.82 -10.49
CA LEU A 15 -2.60 11.76 -9.22
C LEU A 15 -1.78 13.03 -9.02
N VAL A 16 -1.01 13.44 -10.04
CA VAL A 16 -0.18 14.64 -9.99
C VAL A 16 -1.04 15.89 -9.76
N THR A 17 -2.19 16.00 -10.46
CA THR A 17 -3.11 17.14 -10.31
C THR A 17 -3.73 17.19 -8.92
N ILE A 18 -4.24 16.04 -8.40
CA ILE A 18 -4.81 15.97 -7.06
C ILE A 18 -3.74 16.31 -6.02
N SER A 19 -2.54 15.73 -6.14
CA SER A 19 -1.43 16.03 -5.23
C SER A 19 -1.05 17.51 -5.23
N ALA A 20 -0.94 18.13 -6.41
CA ALA A 20 -0.62 19.56 -6.53
C ALA A 20 -1.70 20.45 -5.91
N ILE A 21 -2.98 20.12 -6.14
CA ILE A 21 -4.12 20.85 -5.55
C ILE A 21 -4.09 20.69 -4.02
N THR A 22 -3.86 19.49 -3.51
CA THR A 22 -3.81 19.22 -2.06
C THR A 22 -2.67 19.98 -1.40
N ILE A 23 -1.46 19.92 -1.96
CA ILE A 23 -0.31 20.70 -1.49
C ILE A 23 -0.64 22.19 -1.48
N LYS A 24 -1.24 22.71 -2.55
CA LYS A 24 -1.65 24.11 -2.63
C LYS A 24 -2.67 24.50 -1.56
N ILE A 25 -3.69 23.65 -1.32
CA ILE A 25 -4.70 23.89 -0.28
C ILE A 25 -4.05 23.88 1.11
N ILE A 26 -3.25 22.86 1.44
CA ILE A 26 -2.58 22.73 2.73
C ILE A 26 -1.68 23.93 3.00
N THR A 27 -0.87 24.32 2.01
CA THR A 27 0.06 25.45 2.15
C THR A 27 -0.66 26.79 2.22
N SER A 28 -1.75 26.99 1.47
CA SER A 28 -2.53 28.26 1.43
C SER A 28 -3.40 28.42 2.68
N CYS A 29 -3.96 27.35 3.23
CA CYS A 29 -4.78 27.39 4.44
C CYS A 29 -3.95 27.50 5.72
N SER A 30 -2.64 27.29 5.67
CA SER A 30 -1.76 27.34 6.83
C SER A 30 -1.21 28.74 7.02
N LYS A 31 -1.76 29.46 8.01
CA LYS A 31 -1.23 30.78 8.40
C LYS A 31 0.24 30.63 8.82
N GLY A 32 1.13 31.24 8.03
CA GLY A 32 2.57 31.27 8.32
C GLY A 32 3.43 30.25 7.56
N PHE A 33 2.86 29.37 6.70
CA PHE A 33 3.68 28.57 5.80
C PHE A 33 4.39 29.44 4.76
N SER A 34 5.68 29.18 4.54
CA SER A 34 6.43 29.76 3.43
C SER A 34 7.40 28.73 2.84
N TRP A 35 7.54 28.71 1.52
CA TRP A 35 8.48 27.83 0.84
C TRP A 35 9.93 28.05 1.28
N GLY A 36 10.30 29.30 1.59
CA GLY A 36 11.61 29.60 2.13
C GLY A 36 11.87 28.94 3.50
N ARG A 37 10.87 28.96 4.41
CA ARG A 37 10.97 28.24 5.69
C ARG A 37 11.03 26.74 5.49
N PHE A 38 10.23 26.18 4.59
CA PHE A 38 10.27 24.73 4.28
C PHE A 38 11.64 24.29 3.77
N LEU A 39 12.24 25.05 2.86
CA LEU A 39 13.59 24.76 2.35
C LEU A 39 14.66 24.91 3.44
N CYS A 40 14.54 25.92 4.29
CA CYS A 40 15.40 26.06 5.45
C CYS A 40 15.24 24.90 6.44
N PHE A 41 14.00 24.46 6.68
CA PHE A 41 13.65 23.33 7.51
C PHE A 41 14.27 22.03 6.97
N LEU A 42 14.16 21.80 5.66
CA LEU A 42 14.78 20.65 5.00
C LEU A 42 16.32 20.70 5.08
N LYS A 43 16.93 21.87 4.84
CA LYS A 43 18.37 22.04 4.88
C LYS A 43 18.97 21.86 6.28
N ASN A 44 18.21 22.21 7.32
CA ASN A 44 18.61 22.07 8.72
C ASN A 44 18.22 20.72 9.34
N SER A 45 17.59 19.82 8.58
CA SER A 45 17.24 18.48 9.05
C SER A 45 18.49 17.65 9.25
N ASP A 46 18.51 16.84 10.32
CA ASP A 46 19.60 15.91 10.59
C ASP A 46 19.68 14.84 9.47
N PRO A 47 20.82 14.77 8.73
CA PRO A 47 20.95 13.86 7.60
C PRO A 47 20.89 12.40 8.00
N LEU A 48 21.31 12.02 9.21
CA LEU A 48 21.26 10.63 9.67
C LEU A 48 19.80 10.13 9.74
N TRP A 49 18.92 10.92 10.36
CA TRP A 49 17.51 10.57 10.44
C TRP A 49 16.83 10.58 9.07
N MET A 50 17.24 11.45 8.15
CA MET A 50 16.72 11.46 6.78
C MET A 50 17.15 10.22 5.99
N ILE A 51 18.41 9.75 6.16
CA ILE A 51 18.89 8.48 5.57
C ILE A 51 18.10 7.29 6.15
N LEU A 52 17.86 7.29 7.47
CA LEU A 52 17.03 6.27 8.11
C LEU A 52 15.58 6.29 7.58
N ALA A 53 15.00 7.48 7.37
CA ALA A 53 13.68 7.62 6.74
C ALA A 53 13.64 7.01 5.34
N ALA A 54 14.67 7.27 4.51
CA ALA A 54 14.79 6.67 3.19
C ALA A 54 14.97 5.14 3.26
N GLY A 55 15.77 4.65 4.23
CA GLY A 55 15.91 3.23 4.52
C GLY A 55 14.60 2.57 4.91
N CYS A 56 13.80 3.22 5.75
CA CYS A 56 12.46 2.77 6.13
C CYS A 56 11.51 2.76 4.90
N ALA A 57 11.56 3.76 4.03
CA ALA A 57 10.77 3.77 2.80
C ALA A 57 11.15 2.62 1.84
N PHE A 58 12.44 2.28 1.74
CA PHE A 58 12.88 1.09 1.02
C PHE A 58 12.46 -0.20 1.73
N GLY A 59 12.53 -0.25 3.06
CA GLY A 59 12.05 -1.37 3.88
C GLY A 59 10.59 -1.69 3.62
N PHE A 60 9.74 -0.68 3.40
CA PHE A 60 8.34 -0.86 3.02
C PHE A 60 8.19 -1.70 1.74
N ILE A 61 8.96 -1.39 0.69
CA ILE A 61 8.96 -2.15 -0.58
C ILE A 61 9.54 -3.56 -0.37
N TYR A 62 10.64 -3.66 0.36
CA TYR A 62 11.38 -4.91 0.57
C TYR A 62 10.57 -5.94 1.36
N PHE A 63 9.98 -5.56 2.49
CA PHE A 63 9.25 -6.48 3.35
C PHE A 63 7.94 -6.95 2.73
N GLU A 64 7.27 -6.12 1.92
CA GLU A 64 6.12 -6.55 1.12
C GLU A 64 6.52 -7.65 0.14
N GLY A 65 7.58 -7.42 -0.62
CA GLY A 65 8.11 -8.40 -1.54
C GLY A 65 8.56 -9.69 -0.84
N LEU A 66 9.13 -9.58 0.35
CA LEU A 66 9.55 -10.74 1.15
C LEU A 66 8.35 -11.60 1.58
N GLY A 67 7.22 -11.00 1.95
CA GLY A 67 5.97 -11.70 2.22
C GLY A 67 5.48 -12.50 1.02
N LEU A 68 5.46 -11.89 -0.17
CA LEU A 68 5.13 -12.57 -1.43
C LEU A 68 6.09 -13.73 -1.72
N GLN A 69 7.40 -13.52 -1.53
CA GLN A 69 8.42 -14.54 -1.75
C GLN A 69 8.24 -15.74 -0.81
N CYS A 70 7.95 -15.51 0.47
CA CYS A 70 7.71 -16.59 1.44
C CYS A 70 6.56 -17.48 0.99
N THR A 71 5.45 -16.90 0.57
CA THR A 71 4.27 -17.63 0.11
C THR A 71 4.57 -18.43 -1.17
N CYS A 72 5.14 -17.79 -2.18
CA CYS A 72 5.43 -18.47 -3.45
C CYS A 72 6.47 -19.58 -3.29
N ARG A 73 7.48 -19.40 -2.43
CA ARG A 73 8.50 -20.42 -2.15
C ARG A 73 7.89 -21.66 -1.49
N PHE A 74 6.92 -21.49 -0.60
CA PHE A 74 6.21 -22.59 0.01
C PHE A 74 5.50 -23.49 -1.02
N PHE A 75 4.95 -22.87 -2.09
CA PHE A 75 4.33 -23.62 -3.19
C PHE A 75 5.32 -24.09 -4.28
N GLY A 76 6.63 -24.07 -3.99
CA GLY A 76 7.66 -24.52 -4.95
C GLY A 76 8.04 -23.50 -6.03
N HIS A 77 7.48 -22.26 -5.98
CA HIS A 77 7.73 -21.21 -6.96
C HIS A 77 8.61 -20.09 -6.38
N GLY A 78 9.80 -20.45 -5.90
CA GLY A 78 10.78 -19.48 -5.38
C GLY A 78 11.33 -18.56 -6.47
N PHE A 79 11.61 -17.31 -6.12
CA PHE A 79 12.24 -16.31 -6.97
C PHE A 79 13.26 -15.47 -6.20
N SER A 80 14.11 -14.74 -6.93
CA SER A 80 15.15 -13.90 -6.33
C SER A 80 14.60 -12.68 -5.61
N ALA A 81 15.37 -12.12 -4.67
CA ALA A 81 15.02 -10.88 -3.97
C ALA A 81 14.78 -9.70 -4.93
N GLY A 82 15.53 -9.63 -6.04
CA GLY A 82 15.30 -8.60 -7.06
C GLY A 82 13.91 -8.70 -7.71
N LYS A 83 13.44 -9.91 -8.04
CA LYS A 83 12.06 -10.11 -8.55
C LYS A 83 11.02 -9.78 -7.49
N SER A 84 11.30 -10.10 -6.23
CA SER A 84 10.46 -9.77 -5.07
C SER A 84 10.19 -8.27 -4.98
N ILE A 85 11.26 -7.46 -5.03
CA ILE A 85 11.17 -5.99 -5.02
C ILE A 85 10.38 -5.46 -6.23
N ILE A 86 10.55 -6.06 -7.41
CA ILE A 86 9.83 -5.65 -8.62
C ILE A 86 8.32 -5.94 -8.50
N PHE A 87 7.92 -7.08 -7.93
CA PHE A 87 6.50 -7.42 -7.73
C PHE A 87 5.85 -6.48 -6.72
N SER A 88 6.52 -6.22 -5.60
CA SER A 88 6.08 -5.23 -4.61
C SER A 88 6.03 -3.82 -5.21
N ALA A 89 7.08 -3.38 -5.92
CA ALA A 89 7.07 -2.08 -6.59
C ALA A 89 5.92 -1.94 -7.59
N SER A 90 5.53 -3.03 -8.26
CA SER A 90 4.36 -3.04 -9.14
C SER A 90 3.05 -2.85 -8.37
N ASP A 91 2.87 -3.56 -7.26
CA ASP A 91 1.70 -3.39 -6.41
C ASP A 91 1.61 -1.95 -5.87
N ILE A 92 2.66 -1.46 -5.24
CA ILE A 92 2.71 -0.11 -4.65
C ILE A 92 2.46 0.98 -5.70
N PHE A 93 3.16 0.93 -6.84
CA PHE A 93 3.04 1.95 -7.89
C PHE A 93 1.62 2.01 -8.46
N PHE A 94 1.07 0.86 -8.88
CA PHE A 94 -0.28 0.84 -9.47
C PHE A 94 -1.37 1.06 -8.43
N SER A 95 -1.18 0.68 -7.17
CA SER A 95 -2.06 1.06 -6.07
C SER A 95 -2.11 2.57 -5.87
N ALA A 96 -0.96 3.24 -5.94
CA ALA A 96 -0.88 4.67 -5.72
C ALA A 96 -1.57 5.51 -6.82
N ILE A 97 -1.50 5.06 -8.09
CA ILE A 97 -2.07 5.80 -9.23
C ILE A 97 -3.50 5.40 -9.59
N THR A 98 -4.10 4.45 -8.87
CA THR A 98 -5.48 4.01 -9.14
C THR A 98 -6.40 4.29 -7.94
N PRO A 99 -7.69 4.62 -8.18
CA PRO A 99 -8.66 4.81 -7.11
C PRO A 99 -8.77 3.55 -6.23
N SER A 100 -8.89 3.74 -4.92
CA SER A 100 -9.00 2.64 -3.93
C SER A 100 -7.90 1.58 -4.04
N ALA A 101 -6.71 1.95 -4.54
CA ALA A 101 -5.59 1.03 -4.74
C ALA A 101 -5.92 -0.23 -5.58
N THR A 102 -6.95 -0.17 -6.42
CA THR A 102 -7.48 -1.34 -7.15
C THR A 102 -6.57 -1.87 -8.25
N GLY A 103 -5.58 -1.09 -8.70
CA GLY A 103 -4.68 -1.46 -9.78
C GLY A 103 -3.45 -2.26 -9.37
N GLY A 104 -3.05 -2.19 -8.11
CA GLY A 104 -1.81 -2.80 -7.62
C GLY A 104 -1.83 -4.33 -7.70
N GLN A 105 -2.79 -4.95 -7.04
CA GLN A 105 -2.94 -6.41 -7.01
C GLN A 105 -3.02 -7.04 -8.42
N PRO A 106 -3.87 -6.54 -9.35
CA PRO A 106 -3.89 -7.07 -10.72
C PRO A 106 -2.57 -6.85 -11.47
N ALA A 107 -1.87 -5.75 -11.25
CA ALA A 107 -0.60 -5.47 -11.90
C ALA A 107 0.50 -6.43 -11.43
N ALA A 108 0.62 -6.62 -10.11
CA ALA A 108 1.54 -7.58 -9.52
C ALA A 108 1.21 -9.03 -9.95
N LEU A 109 -0.06 -9.42 -9.95
CA LEU A 109 -0.53 -10.73 -10.44
C LEU A 109 -0.05 -11.00 -11.87
N ILE A 110 -0.30 -10.07 -12.80
CA ILE A 110 0.11 -10.19 -14.20
C ILE A 110 1.63 -10.32 -14.32
N LEU A 111 2.39 -9.58 -13.52
CA LEU A 111 3.83 -9.59 -13.56
C LEU A 111 4.41 -10.91 -13.00
N MET A 112 3.82 -11.43 -11.91
CA MET A 112 4.15 -12.73 -11.34
C MET A 112 3.87 -13.87 -12.32
N MET A 113 2.69 -13.86 -12.95
CA MET A 113 2.32 -14.83 -13.99
C MET A 113 3.27 -14.80 -15.20
N LYS A 114 3.65 -13.62 -15.67
CA LYS A 114 4.65 -13.46 -16.74
C LYS A 114 6.04 -13.94 -16.34
N SER A 115 6.30 -14.04 -15.04
CA SER A 115 7.56 -14.58 -14.49
C SER A 115 7.54 -16.08 -14.26
N GLY A 116 6.45 -16.79 -14.69
CA GLY A 116 6.29 -18.24 -14.61
C GLY A 116 5.62 -18.73 -13.33
N ILE A 117 5.06 -17.85 -12.48
CA ILE A 117 4.34 -18.26 -11.29
C ILE A 117 2.87 -18.54 -11.65
N PRO A 118 2.29 -19.68 -11.26
CA PRO A 118 0.89 -19.99 -11.55
C PRO A 118 -0.07 -18.93 -11.01
N ALA A 119 -1.16 -18.68 -11.75
CA ALA A 119 -2.15 -17.65 -11.39
C ALA A 119 -2.74 -17.86 -9.98
N ALA A 120 -3.06 -19.11 -9.62
CA ALA A 120 -3.61 -19.45 -8.31
C ALA A 120 -2.63 -19.12 -7.16
N VAL A 121 -1.35 -19.49 -7.32
CA VAL A 121 -0.30 -19.22 -6.33
C VAL A 121 -0.07 -17.71 -6.21
N SER A 122 -0.01 -17.01 -7.33
CA SER A 122 0.15 -15.54 -7.35
C SER A 122 -1.03 -14.83 -6.67
N ALA A 123 -2.26 -15.26 -6.96
CA ALA A 123 -3.46 -14.69 -6.35
C ALA A 123 -3.49 -14.91 -4.83
N ILE A 124 -3.16 -16.13 -4.39
CA ILE A 124 -3.09 -16.43 -2.94
C ILE A 124 -2.01 -15.63 -2.25
N ALA A 125 -0.81 -15.52 -2.84
CA ALA A 125 0.27 -14.75 -2.25
C ALA A 125 -0.13 -13.28 -2.06
N LEU A 126 -0.75 -12.67 -3.06
CA LEU A 126 -1.20 -11.28 -3.01
C LEU A 126 -2.35 -11.10 -2.01
N LEU A 127 -3.38 -11.97 -2.03
CA LEU A 127 -4.51 -11.88 -1.09
C LEU A 127 -4.07 -12.10 0.36
N LEU A 128 -3.19 -13.07 0.61
CA LEU A 128 -2.68 -13.33 1.94
C LEU A 128 -1.86 -12.14 2.46
N ASN A 129 -1.03 -11.56 1.60
CA ASN A 129 -0.27 -10.35 1.91
C ASN A 129 -1.22 -9.19 2.27
N LEU A 130 -2.27 -8.97 1.47
CA LEU A 130 -3.31 -7.96 1.69
C LEU A 130 -3.99 -8.11 3.06
N VAL A 131 -4.36 -9.34 3.45
CA VAL A 131 -4.99 -9.61 4.74
C VAL A 131 -4.02 -9.40 5.89
N MET A 132 -2.79 -9.93 5.76
CA MET A 132 -1.79 -9.85 6.83
C MET A 132 -1.37 -8.40 7.12
N TYR A 133 -1.21 -7.55 6.08
CA TYR A 133 -0.91 -6.15 6.35
C TYR A 133 -2.13 -5.39 6.92
N THR A 134 -3.36 -5.78 6.55
CA THR A 134 -4.58 -5.20 7.14
C THR A 134 -4.69 -5.53 8.61
N VAL A 135 -4.41 -6.78 9.00
CA VAL A 135 -4.35 -7.17 10.41
C VAL A 135 -3.23 -6.42 11.14
N ALA A 136 -2.06 -6.29 10.52
CA ALA A 136 -0.93 -5.58 11.11
C ALA A 136 -1.24 -4.12 11.42
N ILE A 137 -1.85 -3.37 10.48
CA ILE A 137 -2.18 -1.95 10.74
C ILE A 137 -3.29 -1.77 11.77
N LEU A 138 -4.28 -2.66 11.81
CA LEU A 138 -5.31 -2.66 12.85
C LEU A 138 -4.69 -2.90 14.24
N LEU A 139 -3.79 -3.88 14.34
CA LEU A 139 -3.08 -4.19 15.58
C LEU A 139 -2.21 -3.02 16.05
N ILE A 140 -1.39 -2.45 15.15
CA ILE A 140 -0.55 -1.29 15.46
C ILE A 140 -1.42 -0.13 15.95
N SER A 141 -2.51 0.16 15.25
CA SER A 141 -3.39 1.28 15.61
C SER A 141 -4.14 1.05 16.92
N ALA A 142 -4.51 -0.20 17.23
CA ALA A 142 -5.08 -0.56 18.52
C ALA A 142 -4.08 -0.33 19.67
N VAL A 143 -2.81 -0.73 19.49
CA VAL A 143 -1.75 -0.45 20.47
C VAL A 143 -1.55 1.06 20.64
N CYS A 144 -1.54 1.84 19.56
CA CYS A 144 -1.45 3.30 19.62
C CYS A 144 -2.61 3.94 20.41
N CYS A 145 -3.84 3.43 20.19
CA CYS A 145 -5.01 3.87 20.95
C CYS A 145 -4.92 3.55 22.44
N LEU A 146 -4.38 2.39 22.80
CA LEU A 146 -4.25 1.98 24.20
C LEU A 146 -3.14 2.77 24.94
N VAL A 147 -2.00 2.98 24.27
CA VAL A 147 -0.84 3.64 24.90
C VAL A 147 -1.02 5.17 24.94
N HIS A 148 -1.53 5.78 23.88
CA HIS A 148 -1.69 7.24 23.78
C HIS A 148 -3.06 7.64 23.19
N PRO A 149 -4.17 7.38 23.88
CA PRO A 149 -5.52 7.73 23.43
C PRO A 149 -5.70 9.23 23.18
N GLY A 150 -4.94 10.06 23.92
CA GLY A 150 -4.99 11.51 23.82
C GLY A 150 -4.72 12.07 22.43
N ILE A 151 -3.90 11.40 21.61
CA ILE A 151 -3.64 11.82 20.21
C ILE A 151 -4.91 11.78 19.40
N LEU A 152 -5.64 10.65 19.45
CA LEU A 152 -6.90 10.48 18.74
C LEU A 152 -8.00 11.38 19.31
N LEU A 153 -8.13 11.45 20.63
CA LEU A 153 -9.19 12.20 21.29
C LEU A 153 -9.09 13.70 21.05
N ARG A 154 -7.89 14.26 20.89
CA ARG A 154 -7.66 15.70 20.63
C ARG A 154 -7.76 16.07 19.14
N MET A 155 -7.84 15.10 18.21
CA MET A 155 -8.10 15.38 16.81
C MET A 155 -9.50 15.99 16.64
N SER A 156 -9.70 16.78 15.59
CA SER A 156 -11.03 17.25 15.19
C SER A 156 -11.95 16.10 14.76
N LEU A 157 -13.23 16.37 14.59
CA LEU A 157 -14.22 15.32 14.28
C LEU A 157 -13.93 14.59 12.96
N ALA A 158 -13.57 15.33 11.90
CA ALA A 158 -13.40 14.73 10.58
C ALA A 158 -12.27 13.67 10.50
N PRO A 159 -11.03 13.88 11.01
CA PRO A 159 -10.04 12.81 11.11
C PRO A 159 -10.53 11.59 11.89
N LYS A 160 -11.23 11.78 13.01
CA LYS A 160 -11.81 10.68 13.79
C LYS A 160 -12.78 9.84 12.95
N LEU A 161 -13.65 10.48 12.18
CA LEU A 161 -14.60 9.81 11.30
C LEU A 161 -13.88 9.02 10.19
N PHE A 162 -12.83 9.58 9.59
CA PHE A 162 -12.04 8.85 8.59
C PHE A 162 -11.34 7.63 9.20
N ILE A 163 -10.80 7.75 10.41
CA ILE A 163 -10.15 6.64 11.12
C ILE A 163 -11.19 5.57 11.47
N ALA A 164 -12.34 5.95 12.04
CA ALA A 164 -13.42 5.02 12.35
C ALA A 164 -13.95 4.30 11.10
N PHE A 165 -14.16 5.03 10.00
CA PHE A 165 -14.55 4.46 8.72
C PHE A 165 -13.50 3.48 8.20
N GLY A 166 -12.20 3.83 8.30
CA GLY A 166 -11.08 2.96 7.94
C GLY A 166 -11.09 1.64 8.73
N VAL A 167 -11.33 1.70 10.06
CA VAL A 167 -11.47 0.50 10.91
C VAL A 167 -12.62 -0.38 10.43
N ILE A 168 -13.81 0.20 10.24
CA ILE A 168 -15.01 -0.54 9.82
C ILE A 168 -14.77 -1.24 8.48
N VAL A 169 -14.26 -0.53 7.48
CA VAL A 169 -14.00 -1.10 6.16
C VAL A 169 -12.94 -2.21 6.21
N GLN A 170 -11.88 -2.04 6.97
CA GLN A 170 -10.83 -3.05 7.10
C GLN A 170 -11.30 -4.28 7.86
N LEU A 171 -12.11 -4.13 8.91
CA LEU A 171 -12.75 -5.26 9.61
C LEU A 171 -13.74 -5.99 8.70
N ALA A 172 -14.55 -5.25 7.94
CA ALA A 172 -15.47 -5.85 6.95
C ALA A 172 -14.72 -6.63 5.86
N PHE A 173 -13.56 -6.11 5.42
CA PHE A 173 -12.69 -6.78 4.45
C PHE A 173 -12.13 -8.09 5.01
N ILE A 174 -11.62 -8.09 6.25
CA ILE A 174 -11.14 -9.32 6.92
C ILE A 174 -12.29 -10.32 7.11
N ALA A 175 -13.47 -9.85 7.54
CA ALA A 175 -14.64 -10.70 7.70
C ALA A 175 -15.08 -11.35 6.37
N LEU A 176 -15.11 -10.56 5.28
CA LEU A 176 -15.39 -11.07 3.94
C LEU A 176 -14.36 -12.12 3.50
N PHE A 177 -13.07 -11.86 3.74
CA PHE A 177 -12.01 -12.80 3.41
C PHE A 177 -12.15 -14.12 4.18
N LEU A 178 -12.41 -14.06 5.49
CA LEU A 178 -12.66 -15.23 6.31
C LEU A 178 -13.91 -15.98 5.82
N MET A 179 -15.00 -15.28 5.55
CA MET A 179 -16.20 -15.91 4.99
C MET A 179 -15.94 -16.61 3.67
N CYS A 180 -15.13 -16.04 2.77
CA CYS A 180 -14.73 -16.68 1.53
C CYS A 180 -13.89 -17.94 1.75
N ILE A 181 -13.06 -17.99 2.79
CA ILE A 181 -12.28 -19.19 3.13
C ILE A 181 -13.16 -20.32 3.66
N PHE A 182 -14.18 -19.98 4.47
CA PHE A 182 -15.04 -20.97 5.12
C PHE A 182 -16.29 -21.35 4.33
N ASN A 183 -16.69 -20.53 3.33
CA ASN A 183 -17.93 -20.73 2.59
C ASN A 183 -17.68 -20.80 1.09
N ASP A 184 -17.70 -22.02 0.58
CA ASP A 184 -17.51 -22.35 -0.85
C ASP A 184 -18.53 -21.68 -1.76
N ARG A 185 -19.78 -21.55 -1.30
CA ARG A 185 -20.84 -20.95 -2.10
C ARG A 185 -20.62 -19.45 -2.28
N LEU A 186 -20.05 -18.81 -1.25
CA LEU A 186 -19.79 -17.38 -1.27
C LEU A 186 -18.67 -17.04 -2.28
N ILE A 187 -17.55 -17.76 -2.25
CA ILE A 187 -16.44 -17.51 -3.19
C ILE A 187 -16.91 -17.72 -4.65
N LEU A 188 -17.67 -18.81 -4.91
CA LEU A 188 -18.24 -19.05 -6.23
C LEU A 188 -19.19 -17.92 -6.65
N SER A 189 -20.05 -17.44 -5.74
CA SER A 189 -21.00 -16.37 -6.02
C SER A 189 -20.30 -15.05 -6.35
N VAL A 190 -19.32 -14.66 -5.54
CA VAL A 190 -18.53 -13.41 -5.74
C VAL A 190 -17.76 -13.47 -7.04
N CYS A 191 -17.07 -14.58 -7.33
CA CYS A 191 -16.32 -14.75 -8.56
C CYS A 191 -17.23 -14.80 -9.80
N ARG A 192 -18.38 -15.45 -9.71
CA ARG A 192 -19.40 -15.49 -10.78
C ARG A 192 -19.95 -14.10 -11.06
N TRP A 193 -20.25 -13.32 -10.01
CA TRP A 193 -20.72 -11.94 -10.14
C TRP A 193 -19.64 -11.07 -10.82
N GLY A 194 -18.38 -11.18 -10.39
CA GLY A 194 -17.26 -10.48 -11.00
C GLY A 194 -17.07 -10.84 -12.48
N LEU A 195 -17.17 -12.13 -12.85
CA LEU A 195 -17.07 -12.59 -14.22
C LEU A 195 -18.22 -12.04 -15.08
N LYS A 196 -19.47 -12.08 -14.59
CA LYS A 196 -20.63 -11.47 -15.25
C LYS A 196 -20.42 -9.97 -15.50
N LEU A 197 -19.89 -9.25 -14.54
CA LEU A 197 -19.58 -7.83 -14.68
C LEU A 197 -18.50 -7.59 -15.75
N MET A 198 -17.45 -8.40 -15.78
CA MET A 198 -16.38 -8.31 -16.81
C MET A 198 -16.89 -8.62 -18.21
N CYS A 199 -17.78 -9.60 -18.36
CA CYS A 199 -18.44 -9.89 -19.63
C CYS A 199 -19.38 -8.75 -20.05
N ARG A 200 -20.13 -8.16 -19.11
CA ARG A 200 -20.99 -7.00 -19.39
C ARG A 200 -20.19 -5.75 -19.81
N LEU A 201 -18.97 -5.59 -19.30
CA LEU A 201 -18.04 -4.54 -19.70
C LEU A 201 -17.26 -4.86 -20.99
N HIS A 202 -17.63 -5.94 -21.71
CA HIS A 202 -16.98 -6.41 -22.95
C HIS A 202 -15.47 -6.67 -22.80
N ILE A 203 -15.01 -6.97 -21.58
CA ILE A 203 -13.60 -7.34 -21.33
C ILE A 203 -13.35 -8.79 -21.76
N TYR A 204 -14.32 -9.67 -21.55
CA TYR A 204 -14.33 -11.06 -22.01
C TYR A 204 -15.50 -11.30 -22.97
N LYS A 205 -15.26 -12.08 -24.04
CA LYS A 205 -16.27 -12.35 -25.08
C LYS A 205 -17.11 -13.59 -24.78
N ASP A 206 -16.47 -14.66 -24.24
CA ASP A 206 -17.10 -15.96 -24.01
C ASP A 206 -17.22 -16.25 -22.51
N TYR A 207 -18.44 -16.18 -21.97
CA TYR A 207 -18.71 -16.42 -20.56
C TYR A 207 -18.38 -17.86 -20.15
N ASP A 208 -18.81 -18.85 -20.92
CA ASP A 208 -18.69 -20.27 -20.53
C ASP A 208 -17.23 -20.74 -20.50
N VAL A 209 -16.43 -20.35 -21.46
CA VAL A 209 -14.98 -20.65 -21.47
C VAL A 209 -14.26 -20.00 -20.29
N GLN A 210 -14.64 -18.79 -19.94
CA GLN A 210 -14.05 -18.10 -18.80
C GLN A 210 -14.54 -18.66 -17.47
N TYR A 211 -15.78 -19.14 -17.41
CA TYR A 211 -16.35 -19.76 -16.23
C TYR A 211 -15.66 -21.10 -15.89
N GLU A 212 -15.39 -21.96 -16.88
CA GLU A 212 -14.63 -23.19 -16.66
C GLU A 212 -13.22 -22.91 -16.13
N LYS A 213 -12.51 -21.95 -16.73
CA LYS A 213 -11.19 -21.51 -16.25
C LYS A 213 -11.25 -20.98 -14.81
N LEU A 214 -12.31 -20.23 -14.49
CA LEU A 214 -12.54 -19.70 -13.14
C LEU A 214 -12.76 -20.84 -12.13
N LEU A 215 -13.55 -21.85 -12.49
CA LEU A 215 -13.78 -23.02 -11.62
C LEU A 215 -12.48 -23.78 -11.33
N GLU A 216 -11.66 -23.98 -12.35
CA GLU A 216 -10.37 -24.63 -12.18
C GLU A 216 -9.42 -23.79 -11.29
N MET A 217 -9.39 -22.49 -11.48
CA MET A 217 -8.61 -21.57 -10.64
C MET A 217 -9.10 -21.57 -9.18
N ILE A 218 -10.42 -21.65 -8.95
CA ILE A 218 -10.99 -21.73 -7.59
C ILE A 218 -10.62 -23.08 -6.94
N LYS A 219 -10.65 -24.20 -7.68
CA LYS A 219 -10.19 -25.50 -7.15
C LYS A 219 -8.73 -25.46 -6.71
N GLN A 220 -7.86 -24.88 -7.54
CA GLN A 220 -6.45 -24.71 -7.19
C GLN A 220 -6.26 -23.77 -5.99
N TYR A 221 -7.02 -22.67 -5.95
CA TYR A 221 -7.02 -21.73 -4.83
C TYR A 221 -7.38 -22.41 -3.51
N LYS A 222 -8.43 -23.23 -3.49
CA LYS A 222 -8.85 -23.99 -2.30
C LYS A 222 -7.77 -24.95 -1.84
N LYS A 223 -7.21 -25.76 -2.76
CA LYS A 223 -6.14 -26.69 -2.44
C LYS A 223 -4.94 -25.98 -1.79
N CYS A 224 -4.55 -24.84 -2.33
CA CYS A 224 -3.50 -24.02 -1.75
C CYS A 224 -3.89 -23.44 -0.37
N GLY A 225 -5.15 -23.00 -0.21
CA GLY A 225 -5.67 -22.47 1.05
C GLY A 225 -5.70 -23.52 2.17
N GLU A 226 -6.09 -24.75 1.85
CA GLU A 226 -6.07 -25.88 2.82
C GLU A 226 -4.67 -26.21 3.28
N LEU A 227 -3.68 -26.21 2.37
CA LEU A 227 -2.28 -26.40 2.71
C LEU A 227 -1.76 -25.28 3.64
N LEU A 228 -2.07 -24.03 3.32
CA LEU A 228 -1.67 -22.89 4.13
C LEU A 228 -2.26 -22.91 5.55
N ARG A 229 -3.50 -23.37 5.72
CA ARG A 229 -4.15 -23.42 7.04
C ARG A 229 -3.43 -24.36 8.02
N ARG A 230 -2.72 -25.36 7.55
CA ARG A 230 -1.94 -26.30 8.36
C ARG A 230 -0.56 -25.78 8.74
N GLU A 231 -0.10 -24.72 8.06
CA GLU A 231 1.26 -24.18 8.17
C GLU A 231 1.30 -22.88 8.99
N THR A 232 0.97 -22.99 10.29
CA THR A 232 0.93 -21.82 11.19
C THR A 232 2.27 -21.07 11.23
N GLY A 233 3.40 -21.78 11.19
CA GLY A 233 4.73 -21.15 11.17
C GLY A 233 4.96 -20.27 9.96
N LEU A 234 4.47 -20.68 8.77
CA LEU A 234 4.52 -19.86 7.57
C LEU A 234 3.61 -18.62 7.68
N LEU A 235 2.39 -18.79 8.19
CA LEU A 235 1.45 -17.67 8.40
C LEU A 235 2.03 -16.62 9.35
N ILE A 236 2.67 -17.05 10.45
CA ILE A 236 3.36 -16.14 11.37
C ILE A 236 4.51 -15.42 10.64
N LYS A 237 5.31 -16.11 9.83
CA LYS A 237 6.41 -15.50 9.08
C LYS A 237 5.91 -14.45 8.10
N ILE A 238 4.83 -14.74 7.36
CA ILE A 238 4.22 -13.78 6.42
C ILE A 238 3.64 -12.58 7.20
N PHE A 239 2.98 -12.82 8.33
CA PHE A 239 2.49 -11.76 9.21
C PHE A 239 3.64 -10.85 9.69
N LEU A 240 4.75 -11.42 10.16
CA LEU A 240 5.92 -10.64 10.59
C LEU A 240 6.53 -9.81 9.46
N CYS A 241 6.57 -10.33 8.22
CA CYS A 241 6.99 -9.55 7.06
C CYS A 241 6.06 -8.34 6.83
N ASN A 242 4.74 -8.56 6.90
CA ASN A 242 3.75 -7.49 6.73
C ASN A 242 3.71 -6.51 7.90
N LEU A 243 3.97 -6.99 9.12
CA LEU A 243 4.15 -6.13 10.28
C LEU A 243 5.38 -5.24 10.11
N ALA A 244 6.53 -5.80 9.69
CA ALA A 244 7.75 -5.05 9.40
C ALA A 244 7.53 -4.04 8.26
N GLN A 245 6.77 -4.41 7.22
CA GLN A 245 6.35 -3.51 6.15
C GLN A 245 5.58 -2.30 6.70
N ARG A 246 4.56 -2.52 7.55
CA ARG A 246 3.77 -1.43 8.13
C ARG A 246 4.57 -0.58 9.11
N LEU A 247 5.39 -1.20 9.93
CA LEU A 247 6.31 -0.48 10.81
C LEU A 247 7.27 0.40 9.99
N SER A 248 7.80 -0.12 8.88
CA SER A 248 8.72 0.64 8.02
C SER A 248 8.08 1.94 7.51
N VAL A 249 6.87 1.89 6.93
CA VAL A 249 6.23 3.13 6.43
C VAL A 249 5.84 4.10 7.55
N ILE A 250 5.47 3.60 8.73
CA ILE A 250 5.14 4.43 9.89
C ILE A 250 6.39 5.10 10.46
N LEU A 251 7.50 4.37 10.54
CA LEU A 251 8.78 4.87 11.03
C LEU A 251 9.38 5.99 10.16
N VAL A 252 9.01 6.08 8.87
CA VAL A 252 9.41 7.23 8.03
C VAL A 252 9.04 8.55 8.71
N SER A 253 7.79 8.69 9.16
CA SER A 253 7.33 9.93 9.80
C SER A 253 7.98 10.17 11.17
N VAL A 254 8.33 9.11 11.88
CA VAL A 254 9.09 9.22 13.13
C VAL A 254 10.51 9.72 12.86
N CYS A 255 11.19 9.16 11.87
CA CYS A 255 12.52 9.60 11.47
C CYS A 255 12.51 11.06 11.00
N VAL A 256 11.52 11.44 10.19
CA VAL A 256 11.34 12.85 9.78
C VAL A 256 11.10 13.76 10.97
N PHE A 257 10.24 13.35 11.91
CA PHE A 257 9.97 14.11 13.13
C PHE A 257 11.25 14.34 13.96
N LEU A 258 12.09 13.32 14.10
CA LEU A 258 13.37 13.41 14.80
C LEU A 258 14.41 14.21 14.02
N ALA A 259 14.44 14.07 12.68
CA ALA A 259 15.35 14.82 11.81
C ALA A 259 15.21 16.34 11.96
N VAL A 260 14.00 16.81 12.25
CA VAL A 260 13.69 18.24 12.40
C VAL A 260 13.73 18.73 13.84
N GLY A 261 14.37 17.97 14.74
CA GLY A 261 14.53 18.33 16.13
C GLY A 261 13.34 18.01 17.04
N GLY A 262 12.47 17.11 16.62
CA GLY A 262 11.40 16.59 17.48
C GLY A 262 11.95 15.89 18.72
N LYS A 263 11.26 16.03 19.85
CA LYS A 263 11.70 15.42 21.12
C LYS A 263 11.56 13.89 21.05
N ALA A 264 12.59 13.15 21.41
CA ALA A 264 12.57 11.68 21.42
C ALA A 264 11.43 11.10 22.28
N GLY A 265 11.07 11.76 23.38
CA GLY A 265 9.92 11.38 24.22
C GLY A 265 8.56 11.47 23.52
N ASP A 266 8.46 12.23 22.43
CA ASP A 266 7.24 12.36 21.62
C ASP A 266 7.28 11.48 20.35
N ALA A 267 8.34 10.71 20.13
CA ALA A 267 8.51 9.86 18.95
C ALA A 267 7.35 8.85 18.78
N PHE A 268 6.87 8.24 19.88
CA PHE A 268 5.73 7.33 19.83
C PHE A 268 4.41 8.05 19.52
N LYS A 269 4.28 9.33 19.86
CA LYS A 269 3.12 10.13 19.44
C LYS A 269 3.15 10.39 17.93
N ALA A 270 4.33 10.72 17.36
CA ALA A 270 4.51 10.86 15.93
C ALA A 270 4.24 9.52 15.19
N PHE A 271 4.67 8.40 15.77
CA PHE A 271 4.33 7.05 15.32
C PHE A 271 2.81 6.82 15.27
N SER A 272 2.11 7.18 16.34
CA SER A 272 0.64 7.03 16.44
C SER A 272 -0.09 7.88 15.40
N VAL A 273 0.38 9.11 15.16
CA VAL A 273 -0.19 10.00 14.12
C VAL A 273 -0.11 9.35 12.74
N GLN A 274 1.05 8.80 12.38
CA GLN A 274 1.22 8.12 11.09
C GLN A 274 0.41 6.83 11.01
N ALA A 275 0.34 6.03 12.08
CA ALA A 275 -0.46 4.81 12.11
C ALA A 275 -1.95 5.12 11.87
N PHE A 276 -2.49 6.14 12.50
CA PHE A 276 -3.87 6.60 12.29
C PHE A 276 -4.09 7.16 10.89
N ALA A 277 -3.10 7.85 10.31
CA ALA A 277 -3.20 8.34 8.94
C ALA A 277 -3.27 7.19 7.94
N VAL A 278 -2.43 6.15 8.08
CA VAL A 278 -2.47 4.94 7.25
C VAL A 278 -3.81 4.22 7.42
N LEU A 279 -4.27 4.01 8.67
CA LEU A 279 -5.51 3.32 8.97
C LEU A 279 -6.73 4.03 8.36
N GLY A 280 -6.85 5.35 8.56
CA GLY A 280 -7.99 6.13 8.12
C GLY A 280 -8.03 6.40 6.62
N SER A 281 -6.87 6.36 5.95
CA SER A 281 -6.78 6.68 4.52
C SER A 281 -6.93 5.47 3.61
N ASN A 282 -6.60 4.26 4.07
CA ASN A 282 -6.61 3.04 3.26
C ASN A 282 -7.97 2.70 2.62
N ALA A 283 -9.08 3.12 3.25
CA ALA A 283 -10.44 2.82 2.78
C ALA A 283 -11.00 3.87 1.80
N ILE A 284 -10.30 4.98 1.60
CA ILE A 284 -10.82 6.11 0.83
C ILE A 284 -10.54 5.93 -0.67
N PRO A 285 -11.56 6.07 -1.54
CA PRO A 285 -11.43 5.80 -2.97
C PRO A 285 -10.78 6.97 -3.75
N VAL A 286 -9.66 7.48 -3.23
CA VAL A 286 -8.86 8.53 -3.88
C VAL A 286 -7.48 7.94 -4.19
N PRO A 287 -6.91 8.21 -5.38
CA PRO A 287 -5.56 7.77 -5.72
C PRO A 287 -4.56 8.20 -4.65
N GLY A 288 -3.80 7.24 -4.12
CA GLY A 288 -2.83 7.48 -3.04
C GLY A 288 -3.41 8.01 -1.73
N ALA A 289 -4.73 8.01 -1.57
CA ALA A 289 -5.46 8.62 -0.44
C ALA A 289 -5.03 10.07 -0.15
N VAL A 290 -4.59 10.79 -1.20
CA VAL A 290 -4.13 12.18 -1.13
C VAL A 290 -5.26 13.08 -0.62
N GLY A 291 -4.95 14.00 0.24
CA GLY A 291 -5.90 14.86 0.94
C GLY A 291 -6.36 14.27 2.27
N VAL A 292 -6.81 13.04 2.32
CA VAL A 292 -7.30 12.43 3.58
C VAL A 292 -6.15 12.04 4.50
N ALA A 293 -5.14 11.35 3.98
CA ALA A 293 -3.94 11.02 4.75
C ALA A 293 -3.24 12.28 5.23
N ASP A 294 -3.10 13.27 4.33
CA ASP A 294 -2.45 14.55 4.60
C ASP A 294 -3.21 15.33 5.70
N TYR A 295 -4.53 15.33 5.65
CA TYR A 295 -5.37 15.99 6.66
C TYR A 295 -5.28 15.33 8.04
N ILE A 296 -5.25 13.98 8.10
CA ILE A 296 -5.08 13.25 9.36
C ILE A 296 -3.69 13.54 9.95
N LEU A 297 -2.63 13.47 9.12
CA LEU A 297 -1.26 13.81 9.53
C LEU A 297 -1.16 15.22 10.07
N LEU A 298 -1.68 16.20 9.33
CA LEU A 298 -1.68 17.60 9.73
C LEU A 298 -2.40 17.80 11.06
N SER A 299 -3.58 17.18 11.25
CA SER A 299 -4.35 17.26 12.49
C SER A 299 -3.61 16.65 13.67
N GLY A 300 -2.87 15.57 13.46
CA GLY A 300 -2.06 14.93 14.49
C GLY A 300 -0.81 15.73 14.83
N PHE A 301 -0.03 16.16 13.83
CA PHE A 301 1.20 16.91 14.04
C PHE A 301 0.98 18.31 14.64
N LYS A 302 -0.19 18.93 14.42
CA LYS A 302 -0.57 20.18 15.14
C LYS A 302 -0.47 20.09 16.65
N GLN A 303 -0.56 18.88 17.20
CA GLN A 303 -0.47 18.65 18.65
C GLN A 303 0.97 18.50 19.13
N LEU A 304 1.94 18.29 18.24
CA LEU A 304 3.33 17.92 18.58
C LEU A 304 4.33 19.01 18.23
N VAL A 305 4.06 19.80 17.19
CA VAL A 305 5.03 20.73 16.63
C VAL A 305 4.41 22.09 16.27
N ARG A 306 5.27 23.13 16.20
CA ARG A 306 4.84 24.49 15.81
C ARG A 306 4.60 24.63 14.31
N ASP A 307 5.35 23.87 13.49
CA ASP A 307 5.19 23.85 12.03
C ASP A 307 4.78 22.45 11.54
N PRO A 308 3.48 22.09 11.69
CA PRO A 308 2.98 20.78 11.33
C PRO A 308 2.94 20.56 9.80
N VAL A 309 2.89 21.65 9.01
CA VAL A 309 2.80 21.55 7.54
C VAL A 309 4.13 21.09 6.95
N SER A 310 5.25 21.65 7.42
CA SER A 310 6.57 21.24 6.94
C SER A 310 6.87 19.78 7.27
N ILE A 311 6.49 19.30 8.46
CA ILE A 311 6.66 17.88 8.83
C ILE A 311 5.74 16.98 8.00
N GLU A 312 4.48 17.37 7.81
CA GLU A 312 3.53 16.62 7.00
C GLU A 312 4.05 16.48 5.56
N LEU A 313 4.41 17.59 4.91
CA LEU A 313 4.93 17.59 3.55
C LEU A 313 6.22 16.76 3.42
N LEU A 314 7.13 16.83 4.39
CA LEU A 314 8.36 16.06 4.38
C LEU A 314 8.10 14.57 4.62
N SER A 315 7.22 14.23 5.56
CA SER A 315 6.81 12.84 5.84
C SER A 315 6.15 12.21 4.61
N ARG A 316 5.23 12.90 3.97
CA ARG A 316 4.59 12.44 2.72
C ARG A 316 5.56 12.45 1.54
N GLY A 317 6.47 13.44 1.52
CA GLY A 317 7.55 13.51 0.55
C GLY A 317 8.34 12.22 0.46
N VAL A 318 8.76 11.69 1.60
CA VAL A 318 9.55 10.46 1.69
C VAL A 318 8.66 9.21 1.62
N SER A 319 7.62 9.11 2.46
CA SER A 319 6.82 7.88 2.60
C SER A 319 5.95 7.57 1.38
N PHE A 320 5.55 8.57 0.61
CA PHE A 320 4.63 8.41 -0.52
C PHE A 320 5.28 8.82 -1.85
N TYR A 321 5.63 10.09 -2.04
CA TYR A 321 6.08 10.60 -3.35
C TYR A 321 7.42 10.01 -3.80
N ALA A 322 8.44 9.99 -2.92
CA ALA A 322 9.73 9.38 -3.24
C ALA A 322 9.62 7.86 -3.43
N THR A 323 8.79 7.18 -2.62
CA THR A 323 8.54 5.75 -2.74
C THR A 323 7.91 5.39 -4.09
N ILE A 324 6.88 6.14 -4.53
CA ILE A 324 6.24 5.92 -5.84
C ILE A 324 7.22 6.19 -6.98
N LEU A 325 8.01 7.25 -6.88
CA LEU A 325 9.01 7.57 -7.88
C LEU A 325 10.03 6.43 -8.01
N LEU A 326 10.54 5.93 -6.88
CA LEU A 326 11.44 4.78 -6.84
C LEU A 326 10.83 3.53 -7.48
N CYS A 327 9.58 3.19 -7.10
CA CYS A 327 8.85 2.07 -7.70
C CYS A 327 8.67 2.26 -9.23
N GLY A 328 8.33 3.46 -9.67
CA GLY A 328 8.19 3.79 -11.08
C GLY A 328 9.49 3.62 -11.87
N ILE A 329 10.63 4.07 -11.31
CA ILE A 329 11.96 3.89 -11.91
C ILE A 329 12.30 2.40 -12.01
N LEU A 330 12.11 1.62 -10.94
CA LEU A 330 12.36 0.18 -10.95
C LEU A 330 11.55 -0.54 -12.03
N LEU A 331 10.28 -0.19 -12.19
CA LEU A 331 9.42 -0.78 -13.24
C LEU A 331 9.85 -0.38 -14.65
N LEU A 332 10.26 0.88 -14.85
CA LEU A 332 10.77 1.34 -16.14
C LEU A 332 12.05 0.59 -16.52
N CYS A 333 13.00 0.42 -15.59
CA CYS A 333 14.24 -0.36 -15.83
C CYS A 333 13.92 -1.80 -16.28
N VAL A 334 12.94 -2.45 -15.64
CA VAL A 334 12.52 -3.81 -16.04
C VAL A 334 11.88 -3.83 -17.42
N LEU A 335 11.01 -2.87 -17.73
CA LEU A 335 10.38 -2.78 -19.04
C LEU A 335 11.40 -2.55 -20.17
N ILE A 336 12.40 -1.72 -19.94
CA ILE A 336 13.50 -1.49 -20.90
C ILE A 336 14.28 -2.79 -21.12
N LYS A 337 14.68 -3.47 -20.04
CA LYS A 337 15.44 -4.75 -20.11
C LYS A 337 14.66 -5.83 -20.89
N MET A 338 13.36 -5.96 -20.65
CA MET A 338 12.50 -6.91 -21.38
C MET A 338 12.38 -6.60 -22.87
N LYS A 339 12.42 -5.33 -23.28
CA LYS A 339 12.41 -4.93 -24.70
C LYS A 339 13.73 -5.20 -25.37
N THR A 340 14.85 -5.02 -24.66
CA THR A 340 16.20 -5.25 -25.21
C THR A 340 16.44 -6.73 -25.47
N VAL A 341 16.02 -7.61 -24.54
CA VAL A 341 16.13 -9.07 -24.75
C VAL A 341 15.32 -9.54 -25.96
N LYS A 342 14.05 -9.09 -26.10
CA LYS A 342 13.22 -9.43 -27.29
C LYS A 342 13.79 -8.91 -28.62
N ARG A 343 14.71 -7.96 -28.63
CA ARG A 343 15.31 -7.39 -29.83
C ARG A 343 16.60 -8.12 -30.24
N HIS A 344 17.18 -8.91 -29.32
CA HIS A 344 18.34 -9.77 -29.60
C HIS A 344 17.94 -11.19 -30.05
N ASP A 345 16.67 -11.58 -29.83
CA ASP A 345 16.12 -12.89 -30.21
C ASP A 345 15.38 -12.84 -31.56
N LEU A 346 15.43 -11.71 -32.30
CA LEU A 346 14.93 -11.47 -33.67
C LEU A 346 16.11 -11.12 -34.59
#